data_b1c154b379269c731652c35b66555e85
#
_entry.id   b1c154b379269c731652c35b66555e85
#
_cell.length_a   1.000
_cell.length_b   1.000
_cell.length_c   1.000
_cell.angle_alpha   90.00
_cell.angle_beta   90.00
_cell.angle_gamma   90.00
#
_symmetry.space_group_name_H-M   'P 1'
#
loop_
_entity.id
_entity.type
_entity.pdbx_description
1 polymer ?
#
loop_
_entity_poly.entity_id
_entity_poly.type
_entity_poly.pdbx_seq_one_letter_code
_entity_poly.pdbx_strand_id
1 'polypeptide(L)'
;MKEYIKSSVSKNRKEYYLFNQTPIFILNEFPPHININQIIQILENYIPKFMFSFIEGIYIGEFEELKDRNIQALFKDSAIYLSSFKDSEGVSEEIIARDIAHELAHAMEDKLSYEIYYDSKIENEYNGKKKKLLSILRYGGYKIPEELFFSDEMVDELDDFLYKKIGYDKLSLITPGLFLSPYSITSIREYFANGVEEYLLGEPAVLKDISPILYNKLDTLDGQLFSGEMT
;
A
#
# COMPACT_ATOMS: atom_id res chain seq x y z
N MET A 1 -9.18 4.21 -17.29
CA MET A 1 -7.73 4.11 -17.50
C MET A 1 -7.37 3.29 -18.72
N LYS A 2 -7.82 2.05 -18.89
CA LYS A 2 -7.47 1.20 -20.06
C LYS A 2 -7.78 1.86 -21.44
N GLU A 3 -8.81 2.69 -21.56
CA GLU A 3 -9.12 3.44 -22.80
C GLU A 3 -8.13 4.58 -23.06
N TYR A 4 -7.70 5.29 -22.02
CA TYR A 4 -6.67 6.32 -22.14
C TYR A 4 -5.34 5.71 -22.61
N ILE A 5 -4.97 4.55 -22.06
CA ILE A 5 -3.76 3.83 -22.44
C ILE A 5 -3.81 3.40 -23.91
N LYS A 6 -4.96 2.85 -24.37
CA LYS A 6 -5.15 2.48 -25.78
C LYS A 6 -5.02 3.66 -26.74
N SER A 7 -5.43 4.85 -26.35
CA SER A 7 -5.31 6.07 -27.16
C SER A 7 -3.90 6.68 -27.15
N SER A 8 -3.13 6.50 -26.08
CA SER A 8 -1.78 7.05 -25.88
C SER A 8 -0.65 6.18 -26.45
N VAL A 9 -0.95 4.97 -26.85
CA VAL A 9 0.00 3.87 -27.18
C VAL A 9 0.83 4.12 -28.46
N SER A 10 0.67 5.22 -29.19
CA SER A 10 1.15 5.16 -30.59
C SER A 10 2.54 5.71 -30.90
N LYS A 11 3.28 6.44 -30.03
CA LYS A 11 4.53 7.05 -30.53
C LYS A 11 5.80 7.12 -29.66
N ASN A 12 5.75 7.12 -28.30
CA ASN A 12 6.97 7.30 -27.50
C ASN A 12 6.95 6.52 -26.16
N ARG A 13 6.51 5.27 -26.17
CA ARG A 13 6.47 4.44 -24.96
C ARG A 13 7.83 3.83 -24.69
N LYS A 14 8.41 4.10 -23.52
CA LYS A 14 9.52 3.33 -22.97
C LYS A 14 8.97 2.13 -22.22
N GLU A 15 9.54 0.97 -22.42
CA GLU A 15 9.13 -0.29 -21.84
C GLU A 15 10.29 -0.94 -21.13
N TYR A 16 10.06 -1.34 -19.87
CA TYR A 16 10.99 -2.06 -19.01
C TYR A 16 10.31 -3.31 -18.48
N TYR A 17 11.07 -4.22 -17.88
CA TYR A 17 10.53 -5.46 -17.33
C TYR A 17 11.12 -5.75 -15.98
N LEU A 18 10.26 -6.16 -15.01
CA LEU A 18 10.66 -6.77 -13.75
C LEU A 18 10.77 -8.29 -13.97
N PHE A 19 11.90 -8.86 -13.52
CA PHE A 19 12.21 -10.28 -13.67
C PHE A 19 12.06 -10.83 -15.11
N ASN A 20 12.20 -9.97 -16.12
CA ASN A 20 11.94 -10.26 -17.53
C ASN A 20 10.50 -10.77 -17.81
N GLN A 21 9.54 -10.46 -16.97
CA GLN A 21 8.15 -10.97 -17.09
C GLN A 21 7.10 -9.87 -16.98
N THR A 22 7.13 -9.07 -15.90
CA THR A 22 6.11 -8.05 -15.66
C THR A 22 6.51 -6.73 -16.30
N PRO A 23 5.72 -6.23 -17.27
CA PRO A 23 6.07 -5.02 -18.00
C PRO A 23 5.84 -3.75 -17.16
N ILE A 24 6.72 -2.78 -17.36
CA ILE A 24 6.57 -1.42 -16.86
C ILE A 24 6.48 -0.50 -18.08
N PHE A 25 5.42 0.28 -18.16
CA PHE A 25 5.12 1.18 -19.26
C PHE A 25 5.24 2.63 -18.80
N ILE A 26 6.22 3.37 -19.31
CA ILE A 26 6.39 4.78 -19.03
C ILE A 26 5.69 5.60 -20.09
N LEU A 27 4.59 6.23 -19.72
CA LEU A 27 3.79 7.13 -20.56
C LEU A 27 4.25 8.58 -20.43
N ASN A 28 4.64 8.97 -19.20
CA ASN A 28 5.25 10.26 -18.87
C ASN A 28 6.51 10.00 -18.04
N GLU A 29 7.60 10.68 -18.39
CA GLU A 29 8.89 10.47 -17.74
C GLU A 29 8.90 10.99 -16.31
N PHE A 30 9.64 10.30 -15.45
CA PHE A 30 9.99 10.79 -14.12
C PHE A 30 10.83 12.09 -14.17
N PRO A 31 10.92 12.82 -13.07
CA PRO A 31 11.91 13.89 -12.91
C PRO A 31 13.33 13.40 -13.22
N PRO A 32 14.23 14.27 -13.73
CA PRO A 32 15.57 13.85 -14.18
C PRO A 32 16.46 13.20 -13.11
N HIS A 33 16.14 13.41 -11.82
CA HIS A 33 16.90 12.82 -10.70
C HIS A 33 16.44 11.40 -10.36
N ILE A 34 15.33 10.92 -10.91
CA ILE A 34 14.79 9.57 -10.67
C ILE A 34 15.25 8.61 -11.75
N ASN A 35 15.87 7.51 -11.33
CA ASN A 35 16.38 6.48 -12.20
C ASN A 35 15.54 5.21 -12.14
N ILE A 36 14.79 4.91 -13.22
CA ILE A 36 13.92 3.72 -13.29
C ILE A 36 14.70 2.41 -13.06
N ASN A 37 15.96 2.31 -13.46
CA ASN A 37 16.73 1.09 -13.24
C ASN A 37 17.07 0.88 -11.76
N GLN A 38 17.20 1.94 -10.97
CA GLN A 38 17.38 1.83 -9.52
C GLN A 38 16.07 1.36 -8.86
N ILE A 39 14.92 1.88 -9.29
CA ILE A 39 13.61 1.38 -8.83
C ILE A 39 13.47 -0.12 -9.13
N ILE A 40 13.77 -0.54 -10.37
CA ILE A 40 13.74 -1.96 -10.75
C ILE A 40 14.65 -2.79 -9.86
N GLN A 41 15.89 -2.34 -9.60
CA GLN A 41 16.83 -3.04 -8.73
C GLN A 41 16.31 -3.18 -7.29
N ILE A 42 15.69 -2.13 -6.73
CA ILE A 42 15.08 -2.20 -5.39
C ILE A 42 13.96 -3.24 -5.40
N LEU A 43 13.04 -3.17 -6.35
CA LEU A 43 11.91 -4.09 -6.45
C LEU A 43 12.37 -5.55 -6.61
N GLU A 44 13.35 -5.81 -7.49
CA GLU A 44 13.86 -7.17 -7.73
C GLU A 44 14.68 -7.73 -6.56
N ASN A 45 15.32 -6.88 -5.76
CA ASN A 45 16.13 -7.32 -4.62
C ASN A 45 15.31 -7.61 -3.37
N TYR A 46 14.21 -6.89 -3.17
CA TYR A 46 13.47 -6.91 -1.90
C TYR A 46 12.06 -7.48 -2.00
N ILE A 47 11.44 -7.49 -3.19
CA ILE A 47 10.09 -7.99 -3.35
C ILE A 47 10.11 -9.38 -4.01
N PRO A 48 9.48 -10.39 -3.40
CA PRO A 48 9.39 -11.72 -3.97
C PRO A 48 8.77 -11.72 -5.37
N LYS A 49 9.42 -12.41 -6.31
CA LYS A 49 9.01 -12.46 -7.72
C LYS A 49 7.55 -12.85 -7.91
N PHE A 50 7.02 -13.78 -7.09
CA PHE A 50 5.66 -14.25 -7.22
C PHE A 50 4.61 -13.13 -7.05
N MET A 51 4.88 -12.10 -6.24
CA MET A 51 3.94 -10.99 -6.04
C MET A 51 3.63 -10.25 -7.34
N PHE A 52 4.59 -10.18 -8.25
CA PHE A 52 4.37 -9.57 -9.56
C PHE A 52 3.49 -10.42 -10.50
N SER A 53 3.23 -11.70 -10.17
CA SER A 53 2.28 -12.53 -10.92
C SER A 53 0.81 -12.13 -10.67
N PHE A 54 0.54 -11.35 -9.62
CA PHE A 54 -0.80 -10.86 -9.30
C PHE A 54 -1.23 -9.65 -10.15
N ILE A 55 -0.30 -9.07 -10.92
CA ILE A 55 -0.56 -7.91 -11.76
C ILE A 55 -0.20 -8.17 -13.23
N GLU A 56 -0.91 -7.49 -14.13
CA GLU A 56 -0.63 -7.52 -15.58
C GLU A 56 0.54 -6.58 -15.96
N GLY A 57 0.84 -5.57 -15.14
CA GLY A 57 1.90 -4.60 -15.37
C GLY A 57 1.77 -3.33 -14.55
N ILE A 58 2.77 -2.46 -14.68
CA ILE A 58 2.85 -1.16 -14.02
C ILE A 58 2.82 -0.07 -15.09
N TYR A 59 1.94 0.91 -14.92
CA TYR A 59 1.79 2.05 -15.82
C TYR A 59 2.19 3.34 -15.09
N ILE A 60 3.17 4.06 -15.62
CA ILE A 60 3.70 5.30 -15.04
C ILE A 60 3.27 6.47 -15.91
N GLY A 61 2.56 7.43 -15.34
CA GLY A 61 2.08 8.57 -16.10
C GLY A 61 1.21 9.54 -15.32
N GLU A 62 0.66 10.50 -16.05
CA GLU A 62 -0.23 11.53 -15.50
C GLU A 62 -1.69 11.05 -15.64
N PHE A 63 -2.23 10.41 -14.61
CA PHE A 63 -3.59 9.89 -14.59
C PHE A 63 -4.53 10.85 -13.83
N GLU A 64 -5.64 11.23 -14.44
CA GLU A 64 -6.64 12.11 -13.82
C GLU A 64 -7.16 11.52 -12.49
N GLU A 65 -7.42 10.22 -12.45
CA GLU A 65 -7.93 9.55 -11.25
C GLU A 65 -6.95 9.65 -10.06
N LEU A 66 -5.63 9.61 -10.28
CA LEU A 66 -4.65 9.83 -9.23
C LEU A 66 -4.66 11.28 -8.74
N LYS A 67 -4.76 12.22 -9.68
CA LYS A 67 -4.82 13.67 -9.36
C LYS A 67 -6.07 14.03 -8.59
N ASP A 68 -7.23 13.56 -9.03
CA ASP A 68 -8.53 13.84 -8.39
C ASP A 68 -8.59 13.33 -6.95
N ARG A 69 -7.97 12.17 -6.71
CA ARG A 69 -7.88 11.55 -5.38
C ARG A 69 -6.67 12.01 -4.57
N ASN A 70 -5.77 12.80 -5.16
CA ASN A 70 -4.51 13.24 -4.56
C ASN A 70 -3.67 12.07 -4.01
N ILE A 71 -3.54 10.99 -4.79
CA ILE A 71 -2.74 9.80 -4.49
C ILE A 71 -1.65 9.61 -5.55
N GLN A 72 -0.56 8.92 -5.19
CA GLN A 72 0.58 8.71 -6.08
C GLN A 72 0.54 7.36 -6.80
N ALA A 73 -0.12 6.37 -6.23
CA ALA A 73 -0.27 5.04 -6.80
C ALA A 73 -1.69 4.52 -6.61
N LEU A 74 -2.07 3.53 -7.42
CA LEU A 74 -3.36 2.85 -7.33
C LEU A 74 -3.30 1.48 -8.00
N PHE A 75 -3.64 0.43 -7.26
CA PHE A 75 -3.97 -0.87 -7.83
C PHE A 75 -5.42 -0.90 -8.31
N LYS A 76 -5.62 -1.18 -9.59
CA LYS A 76 -6.95 -1.26 -10.20
C LYS A 76 -6.90 -2.15 -11.45
N ASP A 77 -7.95 -2.95 -11.68
CA ASP A 77 -8.09 -3.80 -12.86
C ASP A 77 -6.86 -4.70 -13.13
N SER A 78 -6.31 -5.31 -12.07
CA SER A 78 -5.09 -6.13 -12.10
C SER A 78 -3.84 -5.40 -12.59
N ALA A 79 -3.75 -4.09 -12.47
CA ALA A 79 -2.57 -3.30 -12.83
C ALA A 79 -2.29 -2.22 -11.77
N ILE A 80 -1.03 -1.81 -11.68
CA ILE A 80 -0.63 -0.68 -10.85
C ILE A 80 -0.49 0.55 -11.75
N TYR A 81 -1.11 1.63 -11.33
CA TYR A 81 -0.99 2.95 -11.94
C TYR A 81 -0.21 3.85 -11.00
N LEU A 82 0.88 4.42 -11.48
CA LEU A 82 1.79 5.23 -10.71
C LEU A 82 1.91 6.62 -11.34
N SER A 83 1.88 7.66 -10.52
CA SER A 83 2.18 9.02 -10.95
C SER A 83 3.59 9.11 -11.52
N SER A 84 3.82 10.02 -12.47
CA SER A 84 5.18 10.35 -12.93
C SER A 84 5.97 11.19 -11.91
N PHE A 85 5.36 11.63 -10.81
CA PHE A 85 5.95 12.47 -9.76
C PHE A 85 6.56 13.80 -10.29
N LYS A 86 6.12 14.27 -11.45
CA LYS A 86 6.69 15.42 -12.13
C LYS A 86 6.69 16.69 -11.27
N ASP A 87 5.65 16.86 -10.47
CA ASP A 87 5.45 18.04 -9.63
C ASP A 87 5.67 17.74 -8.12
N SER A 88 6.29 16.58 -7.79
CA SER A 88 6.51 16.15 -6.41
C SER A 88 7.92 16.52 -5.95
N GLU A 89 8.02 17.29 -4.87
CA GLU A 89 9.30 17.57 -4.21
C GLU A 89 9.68 16.42 -3.26
N GLY A 90 10.98 16.12 -3.19
CA GLY A 90 11.53 15.15 -2.22
C GLY A 90 11.23 13.66 -2.53
N VAL A 91 10.73 13.34 -3.73
CA VAL A 91 10.55 11.95 -4.15
C VAL A 91 11.90 11.28 -4.40
N SER A 92 12.03 10.01 -3.99
CA SER A 92 13.20 9.16 -4.27
C SER A 92 12.75 7.81 -4.84
N GLU A 93 13.72 7.04 -5.34
CA GLU A 93 13.48 5.70 -5.85
C GLU A 93 12.91 4.76 -4.77
N GLU A 94 13.35 4.92 -3.52
CA GLU A 94 12.86 4.15 -2.38
C GLU A 94 11.39 4.46 -2.09
N ILE A 95 10.98 5.74 -2.12
CA ILE A 95 9.58 6.14 -1.94
C ILE A 95 8.71 5.52 -3.04
N ILE A 96 9.15 5.61 -4.29
CA ILE A 96 8.42 5.02 -5.43
C ILE A 96 8.33 3.49 -5.30
N ALA A 97 9.41 2.82 -4.87
CA ALA A 97 9.39 1.38 -4.64
C ALA A 97 8.42 0.99 -3.51
N ARG A 98 8.33 1.80 -2.44
CA ARG A 98 7.38 1.61 -1.35
C ARG A 98 5.93 1.77 -1.83
N ASP A 99 5.62 2.79 -2.62
CA ASP A 99 4.30 2.96 -3.22
C ASP A 99 3.92 1.74 -4.09
N ILE A 100 4.86 1.21 -4.89
CA ILE A 100 4.62 -0.01 -5.69
C ILE A 100 4.41 -1.23 -4.79
N ALA A 101 5.18 -1.40 -3.72
CA ALA A 101 5.02 -2.50 -2.78
C ALA A 101 3.66 -2.46 -2.06
N HIS A 102 3.20 -1.26 -1.72
CA HIS A 102 1.88 -1.03 -1.14
C HIS A 102 0.76 -1.49 -2.10
N GLU A 103 0.83 -1.10 -3.36
CA GLU A 103 -0.17 -1.50 -4.36
C GLU A 103 -0.09 -2.99 -4.72
N LEU A 104 1.11 -3.60 -4.67
CA LEU A 104 1.28 -5.05 -4.79
C LEU A 104 0.64 -5.80 -3.61
N ALA A 105 0.64 -5.21 -2.42
CA ALA A 105 -0.05 -5.79 -1.28
C ALA A 105 -1.58 -5.85 -1.50
N HIS A 106 -2.18 -4.82 -2.10
CA HIS A 106 -3.59 -4.86 -2.50
C HIS A 106 -3.86 -5.92 -3.57
N ALA A 107 -2.95 -6.07 -4.55
CA ALA A 107 -3.06 -7.13 -5.56
C ALA A 107 -2.96 -8.53 -4.93
N MET A 108 -2.06 -8.72 -3.97
CA MET A 108 -1.91 -9.95 -3.19
C MET A 108 -3.17 -10.23 -2.36
N GLU A 109 -3.70 -9.23 -1.67
CA GLU A 109 -4.91 -9.35 -0.88
C GLU A 109 -6.13 -9.76 -1.72
N ASP A 110 -6.31 -9.19 -2.91
CA ASP A 110 -7.37 -9.56 -3.83
C ASP A 110 -7.32 -11.04 -4.27
N LYS A 111 -6.13 -11.63 -4.33
CA LYS A 111 -5.93 -13.03 -4.72
C LYS A 111 -5.93 -14.01 -3.56
N LEU A 112 -5.41 -13.59 -2.42
CA LEU A 112 -5.15 -14.44 -1.25
C LEU A 112 -5.98 -14.00 -0.03
N SER A 113 -7.12 -13.36 -0.23
CA SER A 113 -7.95 -12.84 0.87
C SER A 113 -8.37 -13.93 1.86
N TYR A 114 -8.68 -15.13 1.36
CA TYR A 114 -9.01 -16.27 2.21
C TYR A 114 -7.82 -16.68 3.10
N GLU A 115 -6.65 -16.86 2.53
CA GLU A 115 -5.42 -17.27 3.23
C GLU A 115 -4.98 -16.21 4.26
N ILE A 116 -5.23 -14.95 3.96
CA ILE A 116 -4.89 -13.82 4.83
C ILE A 116 -5.85 -13.77 6.03
N TYR A 117 -7.16 -13.89 5.80
CA TYR A 117 -8.19 -13.53 6.80
C TYR A 117 -8.97 -14.70 7.39
N TYR A 118 -8.85 -15.95 6.90
CA TYR A 118 -9.69 -17.08 7.30
C TYR A 118 -9.72 -17.36 8.81
N ASP A 119 -8.65 -17.04 9.54
CA ASP A 119 -8.52 -17.28 10.98
C ASP A 119 -8.89 -16.05 11.84
N SER A 120 -9.31 -14.96 11.22
CA SER A 120 -9.72 -13.69 11.83
C SER A 120 -8.71 -13.07 12.80
N LYS A 121 -7.45 -13.51 12.76
CA LYS A 121 -6.45 -13.00 13.70
C LYS A 121 -6.02 -11.58 13.40
N ILE A 122 -5.84 -11.26 12.10
CA ILE A 122 -5.48 -9.90 11.65
C ILE A 122 -6.61 -8.93 11.99
N GLU A 123 -7.87 -9.30 11.72
CA GLU A 123 -9.05 -8.48 12.06
C GLU A 123 -9.12 -8.22 13.58
N ASN A 124 -8.86 -9.25 14.37
CA ASN A 124 -8.86 -9.12 15.84
C ASN A 124 -7.75 -8.20 16.34
N GLU A 125 -6.54 -8.29 15.78
CA GLU A 125 -5.43 -7.38 16.10
C GLU A 125 -5.77 -5.95 15.71
N TYR A 126 -6.22 -5.73 14.47
CA TYR A 126 -6.61 -4.44 13.95
C TYR A 126 -7.72 -3.79 14.78
N ASN A 127 -8.80 -4.51 15.03
CA ASN A 127 -9.93 -4.02 15.84
C ASN A 127 -9.52 -3.76 17.31
N GLY A 128 -8.61 -4.56 17.86
CA GLY A 128 -8.03 -4.33 19.18
C GLY A 128 -7.26 -3.01 19.26
N LYS A 129 -6.51 -2.68 18.20
CA LYS A 129 -5.80 -1.39 18.06
C LYS A 129 -6.78 -0.22 17.89
N LYS A 130 -7.82 -0.38 17.06
CA LYS A 130 -8.88 0.63 16.90
C LYS A 130 -9.58 0.92 18.23
N LYS A 131 -9.88 -0.10 19.04
CA LYS A 131 -10.46 0.10 20.40
C LYS A 131 -9.55 0.94 21.30
N LYS A 132 -8.24 0.68 21.27
CA LYS A 132 -7.26 1.49 22.03
C LYS A 132 -7.23 2.94 21.53
N LEU A 133 -7.18 3.12 20.21
CA LEU A 133 -7.21 4.45 19.58
C LEU A 133 -8.47 5.22 19.96
N LEU A 134 -9.65 4.59 19.88
CA LEU A 134 -10.92 5.22 20.25
C LEU A 134 -10.90 5.70 21.70
N SER A 135 -10.32 4.92 22.61
CA SER A 135 -10.18 5.30 24.02
C SER A 135 -9.27 6.53 24.19
N ILE A 136 -8.15 6.58 23.46
CA ILE A 136 -7.23 7.74 23.46
C ILE A 136 -7.95 8.99 22.93
N LEU A 137 -8.66 8.86 21.81
CA LEU A 137 -9.37 9.98 21.20
C LEU A 137 -10.49 10.51 22.11
N ARG A 138 -11.27 9.62 22.74
CA ARG A 138 -12.31 10.00 23.70
C ARG A 138 -11.73 10.72 24.92
N TYR A 139 -10.61 10.23 25.44
CA TYR A 139 -9.89 10.90 26.53
C TYR A 139 -9.40 12.30 26.11
N GLY A 140 -8.96 12.45 24.87
CA GLY A 140 -8.59 13.72 24.24
C GLY A 140 -9.77 14.64 23.90
N GLY A 141 -11.02 14.26 24.25
CA GLY A 141 -12.23 15.07 24.03
C GLY A 141 -12.86 14.95 22.64
N TYR A 142 -12.35 14.06 21.80
CA TYR A 142 -12.94 13.81 20.48
C TYR A 142 -14.21 12.97 20.61
N LYS A 143 -15.26 13.40 19.90
CA LYS A 143 -16.53 12.67 19.80
C LYS A 143 -16.61 12.03 18.44
N ILE A 144 -16.62 10.71 18.39
CA ILE A 144 -16.78 9.93 17.17
C ILE A 144 -17.80 8.82 17.45
N PRO A 145 -18.77 8.59 16.55
CA PRO A 145 -19.68 7.46 16.63
C PRO A 145 -18.92 6.14 16.53
N GLU A 146 -19.21 5.21 17.41
CA GLU A 146 -18.51 3.93 17.48
C GLU A 146 -18.77 3.09 16.23
N GLU A 147 -19.98 3.16 15.69
CA GLU A 147 -20.41 2.48 14.46
C GLU A 147 -19.56 2.92 13.26
N LEU A 148 -19.29 4.22 13.14
CA LEU A 148 -18.41 4.76 12.09
C LEU A 148 -16.98 4.29 12.27
N PHE A 149 -16.50 4.22 13.51
CA PHE A 149 -15.11 3.87 13.81
C PHE A 149 -14.79 2.38 13.56
N PHE A 150 -15.79 1.50 13.69
CA PHE A 150 -15.66 0.06 13.49
C PHE A 150 -16.36 -0.45 12.24
N SER A 151 -16.64 0.40 11.26
CA SER A 151 -17.07 -0.07 9.95
C SER A 151 -15.98 -0.98 9.35
N ASP A 152 -16.42 -2.09 8.73
CA ASP A 152 -15.53 -3.02 8.02
C ASP A 152 -15.13 -2.47 6.65
N GLU A 153 -15.90 -1.52 6.13
CA GLU A 153 -15.63 -0.84 4.86
C GLU A 153 -14.87 0.48 5.09
N MET A 154 -14.14 0.91 4.08
CA MET A 154 -13.56 2.25 4.05
C MET A 154 -14.69 3.28 4.03
N VAL A 155 -14.74 4.14 5.03
CA VAL A 155 -15.79 5.17 5.18
C VAL A 155 -15.14 6.53 5.07
N ASP A 156 -15.53 7.29 4.05
CA ASP A 156 -14.99 8.63 3.77
C ASP A 156 -15.10 9.56 5.01
N GLU A 157 -16.19 9.43 5.79
CA GLU A 157 -16.36 10.23 7.01
C GLU A 157 -15.34 9.89 8.10
N LEU A 158 -14.86 8.65 8.18
CA LEU A 158 -13.80 8.27 9.11
C LEU A 158 -12.47 8.84 8.65
N ASP A 159 -12.14 8.70 7.36
CA ASP A 159 -10.90 9.25 6.81
C ASP A 159 -10.88 10.78 6.95
N ASP A 160 -11.94 11.47 6.59
CA ASP A 160 -12.10 12.91 6.78
C ASP A 160 -11.95 13.33 8.26
N PHE A 161 -12.48 12.53 9.18
CA PHE A 161 -12.33 12.79 10.61
C PHE A 161 -10.87 12.63 11.05
N LEU A 162 -10.20 11.56 10.66
CA LEU A 162 -8.82 11.30 11.02
C LEU A 162 -7.86 12.32 10.38
N TYR A 163 -8.04 12.63 9.11
CA TYR A 163 -7.19 13.54 8.36
C TYR A 163 -7.48 15.01 8.65
N LYS A 164 -8.75 15.46 8.45
CA LYS A 164 -9.11 16.90 8.51
C LYS A 164 -9.36 17.39 9.94
N LYS A 165 -9.94 16.54 10.80
CA LYS A 165 -10.34 16.97 12.13
C LYS A 165 -9.28 16.74 13.21
N ILE A 166 -8.51 15.64 13.11
CA ILE A 166 -7.41 15.35 14.04
C ILE A 166 -6.09 15.78 13.43
N GLY A 167 -5.80 15.36 12.21
CA GLY A 167 -4.54 15.49 11.48
C GLY A 167 -3.59 14.31 11.73
N TYR A 168 -2.96 13.82 10.69
CA TYR A 168 -2.07 12.65 10.76
C TYR A 168 -0.85 12.89 11.62
N ASP A 169 -0.27 14.10 11.61
CA ASP A 169 0.85 14.45 12.49
C ASP A 169 0.47 14.30 13.97
N LYS A 170 -0.72 14.78 14.33
CA LYS A 170 -1.22 14.66 15.70
C LYS A 170 -1.56 13.20 16.05
N LEU A 171 -2.14 12.45 15.12
CA LEU A 171 -2.39 11.01 15.32
C LEU A 171 -1.07 10.27 15.60
N SER A 172 -0.03 10.50 14.83
CA SER A 172 1.30 9.90 15.05
C SER A 172 1.85 10.23 16.44
N LEU A 173 1.64 11.46 16.94
CA LEU A 173 2.10 11.88 18.26
C LEU A 173 1.33 11.26 19.42
N ILE A 174 0.02 11.03 19.27
CA ILE A 174 -0.82 10.52 20.36
C ILE A 174 -0.96 8.99 20.35
N THR A 175 -0.52 8.32 19.29
CA THR A 175 -0.60 6.86 19.14
C THR A 175 0.73 6.20 18.78
N PRO A 176 1.86 6.60 19.41
CA PRO A 176 3.16 6.03 19.05
C PRO A 176 3.15 4.51 19.26
N GLY A 177 3.60 3.75 18.27
CA GLY A 177 3.68 2.29 18.34
C GLY A 177 2.33 1.56 18.30
N LEU A 178 1.21 2.24 18.03
CA LEU A 178 -0.09 1.59 17.91
C LEU A 178 -0.36 1.12 16.45
N PHE A 179 0.00 1.94 15.49
CA PHE A 179 -0.08 1.66 14.05
C PHE A 179 1.25 2.05 13.39
N LEU A 180 1.57 1.46 12.24
CA LEU A 180 2.75 1.83 11.45
C LEU A 180 2.64 3.24 10.88
N SER A 181 1.46 3.59 10.39
CA SER A 181 1.14 4.93 9.90
C SER A 181 -0.29 5.32 10.28
N PRO A 182 -0.63 6.61 10.33
CA PRO A 182 -2.02 7.06 10.51
C PRO A 182 -2.96 6.55 9.42
N TYR A 183 -2.47 6.38 8.20
CA TYR A 183 -3.26 5.90 7.07
C TYR A 183 -3.72 4.45 7.26
N SER A 184 -2.91 3.61 7.90
CA SER A 184 -3.27 2.21 8.22
C SER A 184 -4.45 2.07 9.21
N ILE A 185 -4.95 3.20 9.78
CA ILE A 185 -6.15 3.22 10.62
C ILE A 185 -7.44 3.16 9.79
N THR A 186 -7.41 3.63 8.55
CA THR A 186 -8.59 3.89 7.73
C THR A 186 -9.35 2.62 7.34
N SER A 187 -8.63 1.55 7.02
CA SER A 187 -9.22 0.24 6.74
C SER A 187 -8.26 -0.90 7.07
N ILE A 188 -8.81 -2.12 7.18
CA ILE A 188 -7.99 -3.31 7.36
C ILE A 188 -7.10 -3.59 6.14
N ARG A 189 -7.54 -3.20 4.95
CA ARG A 189 -6.77 -3.29 3.71
C ARG A 189 -5.53 -2.42 3.77
N GLU A 190 -5.68 -1.17 4.22
CA GLU A 190 -4.55 -0.26 4.41
C GLU A 190 -3.63 -0.72 5.55
N TYR A 191 -4.19 -1.30 6.60
CA TYR A 191 -3.40 -1.90 7.67
C TYR A 191 -2.54 -3.07 7.15
N PHE A 192 -3.11 -3.94 6.31
CA PHE A 192 -2.39 -5.03 5.67
C PHE A 192 -1.33 -4.53 4.70
N ALA A 193 -1.68 -3.59 3.80
CA ALA A 193 -0.77 -3.05 2.80
C ALA A 193 0.43 -2.34 3.43
N ASN A 194 0.23 -1.51 4.46
CA ASN A 194 1.32 -0.90 5.23
C ASN A 194 2.21 -1.96 5.92
N GLY A 195 1.60 -3.05 6.40
CA GLY A 195 2.36 -4.16 6.98
C GLY A 195 3.26 -4.86 5.98
N VAL A 196 2.76 -5.14 4.78
CA VAL A 196 3.54 -5.73 3.67
C VAL A 196 4.68 -4.81 3.25
N GLU A 197 4.39 -3.52 3.09
CA GLU A 197 5.39 -2.50 2.76
C GLU A 197 6.53 -2.47 3.79
N GLU A 198 6.19 -2.44 5.09
CA GLU A 198 7.19 -2.43 6.17
C GLU A 198 7.96 -3.75 6.28
N TYR A 199 7.30 -4.89 6.01
CA TYR A 199 7.92 -6.21 6.00
C TYR A 199 8.97 -6.35 4.89
N LEU A 200 8.69 -5.82 3.69
CA LEU A 200 9.53 -6.00 2.50
C LEU A 200 10.62 -4.92 2.36
N LEU A 201 10.27 -3.66 2.59
CA LEU A 201 11.11 -2.49 2.29
C LEU A 201 11.43 -1.62 3.50
N GLY A 202 10.89 -1.96 4.68
CA GLY A 202 11.13 -1.25 5.92
C GLY A 202 11.93 -2.07 6.91
N GLU A 203 11.54 -1.97 8.17
CA GLU A 203 12.16 -2.67 9.30
C GLU A 203 11.23 -3.78 9.85
N PRO A 204 11.40 -5.06 9.44
CA PRO A 204 10.54 -6.16 9.89
C PRO A 204 10.44 -6.28 11.42
N ALA A 205 11.49 -5.87 12.15
CA ALA A 205 11.47 -5.85 13.62
C ALA A 205 10.45 -4.83 14.16
N VAL A 206 10.33 -3.68 13.53
CA VAL A 206 9.34 -2.64 13.89
C VAL A 206 7.92 -3.16 13.62
N LEU A 207 7.69 -3.79 12.49
CA LEU A 207 6.41 -4.44 12.20
C LEU A 207 6.08 -5.49 13.26
N LYS A 208 7.05 -6.34 13.64
CA LYS A 208 6.86 -7.38 14.65
C LYS A 208 6.49 -6.82 16.03
N ASP A 209 7.10 -5.71 16.41
CA ASP A 209 6.80 -5.06 17.69
C ASP A 209 5.43 -4.37 17.69
N ILE A 210 5.08 -3.70 16.60
CA ILE A 210 3.82 -2.97 16.47
C ILE A 210 2.66 -3.92 16.17
N SER A 211 2.83 -4.86 15.24
CA SER A 211 1.77 -5.72 14.68
C SER A 211 2.21 -7.18 14.58
N PRO A 212 2.43 -7.85 15.73
CA PRO A 212 3.02 -9.19 15.77
C PRO A 212 2.18 -10.27 15.05
N ILE A 213 0.86 -10.13 15.04
CA ILE A 213 -0.01 -11.10 14.34
C ILE A 213 0.11 -10.93 12.83
N LEU A 214 0.09 -9.69 12.34
CA LEU A 214 0.30 -9.39 10.94
C LEU A 214 1.70 -9.85 10.49
N TYR A 215 2.75 -9.55 11.27
CA TYR A 215 4.10 -10.02 10.99
C TYR A 215 4.15 -11.55 10.83
N ASN A 216 3.61 -12.30 11.81
CA ASN A 216 3.63 -13.77 11.76
C ASN A 216 2.83 -14.33 10.58
N LYS A 217 1.74 -13.66 10.16
CA LYS A 217 0.98 -14.05 8.97
C LYS A 217 1.82 -13.86 7.71
N LEU A 218 2.50 -12.71 7.56
CA LEU A 218 3.37 -12.44 6.41
C LEU A 218 4.55 -13.40 6.34
N ASP A 219 5.20 -13.67 7.46
CA ASP A 219 6.30 -14.64 7.57
C ASP A 219 5.85 -16.06 7.16
N THR A 220 4.63 -16.45 7.54
CA THR A 220 4.04 -17.75 7.16
C THR A 220 3.73 -17.81 5.67
N LEU A 221 3.10 -16.75 5.12
CA LEU A 221 2.76 -16.66 3.69
C LEU A 221 4.03 -16.64 2.83
N ASP A 222 5.06 -15.91 3.25
CA ASP A 222 6.36 -15.87 2.58
C ASP A 222 6.97 -17.27 2.49
N GLY A 223 7.03 -17.99 3.61
CA GLY A 223 7.52 -19.36 3.65
C GLY A 223 6.74 -20.33 2.75
N GLN A 224 5.41 -20.24 2.73
CA GLN A 224 4.55 -21.12 1.92
C GLN A 224 4.65 -20.83 0.42
N LEU A 225 4.74 -19.55 0.03
CA LEU A 225 4.84 -19.13 -1.36
C LEU A 225 6.22 -19.42 -1.95
N PHE A 226 7.30 -19.35 -1.13
CA PHE A 226 8.63 -19.74 -1.56
C PHE A 226 8.79 -21.26 -1.65
N SER A 227 8.11 -22.05 -0.80
CA SER A 227 8.15 -23.52 -0.87
C SER A 227 7.35 -24.12 -2.02
N GLY A 228 6.50 -23.31 -2.68
CA GLY A 228 5.60 -23.78 -3.74
C GLY A 228 4.43 -24.65 -3.24
N GLU A 229 4.09 -24.54 -1.96
CA GLU A 229 3.01 -25.34 -1.34
C GLU A 229 1.62 -24.76 -1.62
N MET A 230 1.55 -23.51 -2.11
CA MET A 230 0.31 -22.91 -2.60
C MET A 230 0.27 -22.99 -4.14
N THR A 231 -0.30 -24.05 -4.69
CA THR A 231 -0.63 -24.22 -6.12
C THR A 231 -2.13 -24.36 -6.31
#